data_412adc7969c51f9ac2d535511747e784
#
_entry.id   412adc7969c51f9ac2d535511747e784
#
_cell.length_a   1.000
_cell.length_b   1.000
_cell.length_c   1.000
_cell.angle_alpha   90.00
_cell.angle_beta   90.00
_cell.angle_gamma   90.00
#
_symmetry.space_group_name_H-M   'P 1'
#
loop_
_entity.id
_entity.type
_entity.pdbx_description
1 polymer ?
#
loop_
_entity_poly.entity_id
_entity_poly.type
_entity_poly.pdbx_seq_one_letter_code
_entity_poly.pdbx_strand_id
1 'polypeptide(L)'
;MKVRLKDIAKIANVSVASVSIVLNDPDTTRISEARKKEILAIADELNYVPNTAARSLVTNRSKIIGAIIPDLENQFFSSFAKSIEEHCRKHGYVVMMMNTHENVENDAQIIDFLHSRGVDGMIISLSGGSYTNNEAIINSLNKLTIPYVLADRTMDNFEANAVVFNNKQGEYLATKHLIDQGHTKIGYISTKKHSMTGHFRHLGYEKALRKAGIEINEDYISYGKFDYETGYQAGESLFKTDVTAIACANDLIAFGLIRRAREMGISVPEDISLVGFDNLYINDIMEKGLTSIDQNTNVMGQASVKILMDAINGKTGLKKVVLEPTLKIRQSVRRINE
;
A
#
# COMPACT_ATOMS: atom_id res chain seq x y z
N MET A 1 -3.68 34.94 23.50
CA MET A 1 -4.65 35.37 22.46
C MET A 1 -4.05 34.97 21.11
N LYS A 2 -4.80 34.34 20.16
CA LYS A 2 -4.22 33.88 18.87
C LYS A 2 -3.96 35.11 18.00
N VAL A 3 -2.70 35.34 17.61
CA VAL A 3 -2.30 36.44 16.71
C VAL A 3 -2.96 36.24 15.34
N ARG A 4 -3.42 37.33 14.74
CA ARG A 4 -4.10 37.37 13.44
C ARG A 4 -3.33 38.25 12.44
N LEU A 5 -3.55 38.06 11.16
CA LEU A 5 -2.94 38.89 10.09
C LEU A 5 -3.12 40.39 10.33
N LYS A 6 -4.26 40.81 10.87
CA LYS A 6 -4.54 42.22 11.20
C LYS A 6 -3.64 42.82 12.29
N ASP A 7 -3.14 41.96 13.19
CA ASP A 7 -2.27 42.43 14.29
C ASP A 7 -0.87 42.73 13.72
N ILE A 8 -0.36 41.84 12.81
CA ILE A 8 0.88 42.10 12.07
C ILE A 8 0.74 43.32 11.17
N ALA A 9 -0.37 43.46 10.44
CA ALA A 9 -0.65 44.58 9.56
C ALA A 9 -0.63 45.93 10.31
N LYS A 10 -1.18 45.94 11.51
CA LYS A 10 -1.20 47.14 12.38
C LYS A 10 0.21 47.55 12.82
N ILE A 11 1.05 46.60 13.22
CA ILE A 11 2.43 46.87 13.66
C ILE A 11 3.31 47.30 12.49
N ALA A 12 3.23 46.59 11.36
CA ALA A 12 3.99 46.89 10.14
C ALA A 12 3.47 48.14 9.39
N ASN A 13 2.36 48.72 9.80
CA ASN A 13 1.68 49.84 9.13
C ASN A 13 1.43 49.58 7.64
N VAL A 14 0.88 48.40 7.31
CA VAL A 14 0.53 47.96 5.96
C VAL A 14 -0.87 47.38 5.90
N SER A 15 -1.39 47.12 4.71
CA SER A 15 -2.67 46.41 4.55
C SER A 15 -2.59 44.95 4.98
N VAL A 16 -3.70 44.39 5.47
CA VAL A 16 -3.80 42.93 5.73
C VAL A 16 -3.49 42.10 4.46
N ALA A 17 -3.86 42.63 3.30
CA ALA A 17 -3.55 42.01 2.01
C ALA A 17 -2.03 41.95 1.76
N SER A 18 -1.28 42.98 2.07
CA SER A 18 0.18 43.00 1.94
C SER A 18 0.84 41.96 2.86
N VAL A 19 0.39 41.85 4.11
CA VAL A 19 0.87 40.81 5.04
C VAL A 19 0.55 39.43 4.49
N SER A 20 -0.67 39.21 4.02
CA SER A 20 -1.09 37.93 3.43
C SER A 20 -0.26 37.53 2.21
N ILE A 21 0.06 38.49 1.34
CA ILE A 21 0.91 38.23 0.16
C ILE A 21 2.30 37.79 0.62
N VAL A 22 2.97 38.50 1.50
CA VAL A 22 4.32 38.20 1.97
C VAL A 22 4.40 36.86 2.68
N LEU A 23 3.43 36.55 3.54
CA LEU A 23 3.42 35.29 4.29
C LEU A 23 3.06 34.06 3.42
N ASN A 24 2.37 34.25 2.29
CA ASN A 24 2.01 33.16 1.39
C ASN A 24 2.96 33.00 0.19
N ASP A 25 3.64 34.07 -0.20
CA ASP A 25 4.60 34.11 -1.30
C ASP A 25 5.76 35.03 -0.94
N PRO A 26 6.77 34.50 -0.16
CA PRO A 26 7.94 35.29 0.25
C PRO A 26 8.75 35.85 -0.92
N ASP A 27 8.69 35.21 -2.09
CA ASP A 27 9.41 35.60 -3.30
C ASP A 27 8.64 36.61 -4.15
N THR A 28 7.46 37.05 -3.72
CA THR A 28 6.64 38.00 -4.45
C THR A 28 7.40 39.26 -4.81
N THR A 29 7.26 39.74 -6.05
CA THR A 29 7.84 41.01 -6.50
C THR A 29 6.92 42.20 -6.26
N ARG A 30 5.72 41.98 -5.74
CA ARG A 30 4.70 43.03 -5.50
C ARG A 30 4.99 43.90 -4.28
N ILE A 31 5.92 43.49 -3.43
CA ILE A 31 6.30 44.16 -2.19
C ILE A 31 7.82 44.25 -2.13
N SER A 32 8.35 45.42 -1.73
CA SER A 32 9.78 45.65 -1.63
C SER A 32 10.44 44.74 -0.61
N GLU A 33 11.71 44.35 -0.86
CA GLU A 33 12.47 43.45 0.01
C GLU A 33 12.57 43.97 1.47
N ALA A 34 12.72 45.28 1.65
CA ALA A 34 12.75 45.89 2.98
C ALA A 34 11.43 45.63 3.73
N ARG A 35 10.29 45.80 3.04
CA ARG A 35 8.97 45.56 3.63
C ARG A 35 8.68 44.09 3.91
N LYS A 36 9.13 43.20 3.04
CA LYS A 36 9.02 41.75 3.27
C LYS A 36 9.73 41.37 4.57
N LYS A 37 11.01 41.79 4.71
CA LYS A 37 11.82 41.48 5.90
C LYS A 37 11.15 42.02 7.18
N GLU A 38 10.60 43.23 7.15
CA GLU A 38 9.90 43.81 8.27
C GLU A 38 8.65 42.99 8.66
N ILE A 39 7.82 42.62 7.68
CA ILE A 39 6.61 41.85 7.93
C ILE A 39 6.96 40.45 8.49
N LEU A 40 7.99 39.78 7.92
CA LEU A 40 8.43 38.46 8.40
C LEU A 40 8.99 38.54 9.82
N ALA A 41 9.79 39.58 10.14
CA ALA A 41 10.34 39.76 11.48
C ALA A 41 9.23 39.98 12.52
N ILE A 42 8.23 40.81 12.22
CA ILE A 42 7.05 41.05 13.12
C ILE A 42 6.25 39.73 13.27
N ALA A 43 6.07 38.96 12.20
CA ALA A 43 5.35 37.71 12.29
C ALA A 43 6.08 36.69 13.19
N ASP A 44 7.41 36.62 13.10
CA ASP A 44 8.27 35.78 13.93
C ASP A 44 8.26 36.21 15.40
N GLU A 45 8.44 37.51 15.68
CA GLU A 45 8.36 38.12 17.03
C GLU A 45 7.02 37.81 17.72
N LEU A 46 5.94 37.85 16.97
CA LEU A 46 4.58 37.57 17.46
C LEU A 46 4.28 36.07 17.53
N ASN A 47 5.21 35.19 17.14
CA ASN A 47 5.01 33.74 16.98
C ASN A 47 3.73 33.45 16.16
N TYR A 48 3.56 34.17 15.05
CA TYR A 48 2.39 33.98 14.20
C TYR A 48 2.45 32.65 13.46
N VAL A 49 1.43 31.83 13.68
CA VAL A 49 1.24 30.59 12.92
C VAL A 49 0.17 30.80 11.84
N PRO A 50 0.50 30.65 10.56
CA PRO A 50 -0.47 30.77 9.47
C PRO A 50 -1.69 29.87 9.69
N ASN A 51 -2.87 30.41 9.47
CA ASN A 51 -4.09 29.62 9.52
C ASN A 51 -4.27 28.88 8.18
N THR A 52 -3.87 27.60 8.16
CA THR A 52 -3.97 26.74 6.96
C THR A 52 -5.40 26.61 6.45
N ALA A 53 -6.40 26.57 7.33
CA ALA A 53 -7.82 26.55 6.94
C ALA A 53 -8.26 27.83 6.22
N ALA A 54 -7.80 29.01 6.68
CA ALA A 54 -8.08 30.28 5.98
C ALA A 54 -7.35 30.34 4.63
N ARG A 55 -6.13 29.78 4.56
CA ARG A 55 -5.35 29.72 3.32
C ARG A 55 -6.02 28.77 2.30
N SER A 56 -6.54 27.65 2.74
CA SER A 56 -7.21 26.66 1.85
C SER A 56 -8.46 27.26 1.19
N LEU A 57 -9.20 28.13 1.89
CA LEU A 57 -10.36 28.85 1.33
C LEU A 57 -9.97 29.81 0.19
N VAL A 58 -8.78 30.44 0.27
CA VAL A 58 -8.31 31.36 -0.76
C VAL A 58 -7.67 30.63 -1.94
N THR A 59 -6.91 29.57 -1.66
CA THR A 59 -6.17 28.81 -2.70
C THR A 59 -6.96 27.66 -3.30
N ASN A 60 -8.10 27.31 -2.72
CA ASN A 60 -8.89 26.11 -2.98
C ASN A 60 -8.05 24.83 -2.87
N ARG A 61 -7.03 24.82 -2.00
CA ARG A 61 -6.09 23.72 -1.77
C ARG A 61 -5.79 23.59 -0.28
N SER A 62 -6.04 22.39 0.27
CA SER A 62 -5.74 22.08 1.68
C SER A 62 -4.28 21.68 1.89
N LYS A 63 -3.59 21.25 0.85
CA LYS A 63 -2.28 20.58 0.91
C LYS A 63 -2.28 19.30 1.76
N ILE A 64 -3.42 18.62 1.80
CA ILE A 64 -3.61 17.34 2.48
C ILE A 64 -3.99 16.29 1.45
N ILE A 65 -3.33 15.14 1.48
CA ILE A 65 -3.70 13.92 0.75
C ILE A 65 -4.28 12.92 1.74
N GLY A 66 -5.42 12.32 1.42
CA GLY A 66 -5.95 11.17 2.14
C GLY A 66 -5.25 9.89 1.69
N ALA A 67 -4.80 9.07 2.63
CA ALA A 67 -4.32 7.72 2.34
C ALA A 67 -5.15 6.70 3.12
N ILE A 68 -5.79 5.79 2.41
CA ILE A 68 -6.62 4.71 2.98
C ILE A 68 -5.83 3.42 2.88
N ILE A 69 -5.60 2.79 4.03
CA ILE A 69 -4.77 1.60 4.20
C ILE A 69 -5.58 0.51 4.89
N PRO A 70 -5.58 -0.74 4.37
CA PRO A 70 -6.39 -1.82 4.92
C PRO A 70 -5.97 -2.27 6.31
N ASP A 71 -4.65 -2.37 6.54
CA ASP A 71 -4.08 -2.87 7.78
C ASP A 71 -2.67 -2.29 8.00
N LEU A 72 -2.51 -1.44 9.01
CA LEU A 72 -1.22 -0.85 9.37
C LEU A 72 -0.30 -1.80 10.16
N GLU A 73 -0.81 -2.89 10.71
CA GLU A 73 0.00 -3.91 11.38
C GLU A 73 0.72 -4.80 10.36
N ASN A 74 0.14 -4.97 9.17
CA ASN A 74 0.81 -5.66 8.08
C ASN A 74 1.92 -4.77 7.50
N GLN A 75 3.16 -5.24 7.62
CA GLN A 75 4.36 -4.49 7.20
C GLN A 75 4.34 -4.10 5.70
N PHE A 76 3.69 -4.87 4.83
CA PHE A 76 3.52 -4.48 3.43
C PHE A 76 2.80 -3.14 3.33
N PHE A 77 1.67 -2.99 4.00
CA PHE A 77 0.88 -1.77 3.97
C PHE A 77 1.52 -0.61 4.73
N SER A 78 2.18 -0.87 5.87
CA SER A 78 2.89 0.20 6.60
C SER A 78 4.11 0.70 5.82
N SER A 79 4.82 -0.15 5.08
CA SER A 79 5.89 0.25 4.17
C SER A 79 5.37 1.05 2.96
N PHE A 80 4.22 0.66 2.41
CA PHE A 80 3.53 1.41 1.36
C PHE A 80 3.09 2.80 1.86
N ALA A 81 2.48 2.87 3.04
CA ALA A 81 2.06 4.10 3.68
C ALA A 81 3.24 5.06 3.91
N LYS A 82 4.38 4.56 4.39
CA LYS A 82 5.63 5.32 4.49
C LYS A 82 6.05 5.89 3.14
N SER A 83 6.02 5.09 2.08
CA SER A 83 6.38 5.56 0.74
C SER A 83 5.45 6.66 0.24
N ILE A 84 4.13 6.55 0.47
CA ILE A 84 3.17 7.61 0.15
C ILE A 84 3.55 8.90 0.86
N GLU A 85 3.79 8.84 2.18
CA GLU A 85 4.15 10.02 2.99
C GLU A 85 5.42 10.70 2.45
N GLU A 86 6.49 9.93 2.26
CA GLU A 86 7.77 10.44 1.78
C GLU A 86 7.65 11.14 0.42
N HIS A 87 6.86 10.59 -0.50
CA HIS A 87 6.68 11.17 -1.83
C HIS A 87 5.70 12.36 -1.82
N CYS A 88 4.63 12.33 -1.04
CA CYS A 88 3.72 13.48 -0.88
C CYS A 88 4.44 14.68 -0.26
N ARG A 89 5.29 14.46 0.73
CA ARG A 89 6.09 15.49 1.40
C ARG A 89 7.02 16.22 0.43
N LYS A 90 7.63 15.51 -0.54
CA LYS A 90 8.44 16.14 -1.60
C LYS A 90 7.65 17.11 -2.47
N HIS A 91 6.33 16.96 -2.54
CA HIS A 91 5.40 17.85 -3.25
C HIS A 91 4.73 18.89 -2.32
N GLY A 92 5.17 18.97 -1.05
CA GLY A 92 4.63 19.92 -0.07
C GLY A 92 3.24 19.55 0.44
N TYR A 93 2.89 18.25 0.43
CA TYR A 93 1.64 17.72 0.98
C TYR A 93 1.87 16.98 2.30
N VAL A 94 0.91 17.11 3.21
CA VAL A 94 0.79 16.27 4.40
C VAL A 94 -0.16 15.12 4.10
N VAL A 95 0.07 13.95 4.67
CA VAL A 95 -0.80 12.78 4.48
C VAL A 95 -1.67 12.57 5.72
N MET A 96 -2.99 12.52 5.51
CA MET A 96 -3.95 12.05 6.50
C MET A 96 -4.20 10.56 6.26
N MET A 97 -3.64 9.72 7.15
CA MET A 97 -3.66 8.28 7.01
C MET A 97 -4.80 7.67 7.81
N MET A 98 -5.59 6.80 7.16
CA MET A 98 -6.75 6.13 7.75
C MET A 98 -6.63 4.62 7.55
N ASN A 99 -6.89 3.86 8.62
CA ASN A 99 -6.89 2.40 8.63
C ASN A 99 -8.33 1.87 8.57
N THR A 100 -8.64 0.97 7.62
CA THR A 100 -9.97 0.36 7.49
C THR A 100 -10.14 -0.90 8.31
N HIS A 101 -9.05 -1.46 8.86
CA HIS A 101 -9.03 -2.74 9.58
C HIS A 101 -9.57 -3.91 8.74
N GLU A 102 -9.29 -3.93 7.44
CA GLU A 102 -9.79 -4.93 6.47
C GLU A 102 -11.33 -5.04 6.46
N ASN A 103 -12.04 -3.97 6.87
CA ASN A 103 -13.49 -3.92 6.88
C ASN A 103 -14.02 -3.08 5.71
N VAL A 104 -14.77 -3.73 4.82
CA VAL A 104 -15.35 -3.13 3.59
C VAL A 104 -16.29 -1.97 3.90
N GLU A 105 -17.03 -2.03 5.01
CA GLU A 105 -17.94 -0.95 5.40
C GLU A 105 -17.18 0.33 5.76
N ASN A 106 -15.98 0.17 6.34
CA ASN A 106 -15.12 1.30 6.67
C ASN A 106 -14.54 1.97 5.42
N ASP A 107 -14.32 1.24 4.31
CA ASP A 107 -13.79 1.82 3.08
C ASP A 107 -14.65 3.00 2.60
N ALA A 108 -15.94 2.78 2.42
CA ALA A 108 -16.87 3.82 1.97
C ALA A 108 -16.99 4.99 2.97
N GLN A 109 -17.12 4.69 4.26
CA GLN A 109 -17.23 5.70 5.31
C GLN A 109 -15.99 6.61 5.38
N ILE A 110 -14.78 6.02 5.25
CA ILE A 110 -13.53 6.76 5.29
C ILE A 110 -13.33 7.60 4.03
N ILE A 111 -13.74 7.10 2.85
CA ILE A 111 -13.74 7.88 1.60
C ILE A 111 -14.61 9.14 1.78
N ASP A 112 -15.85 8.98 2.23
CA ASP A 112 -16.77 10.10 2.46
C ASP A 112 -16.24 11.07 3.54
N PHE A 113 -15.65 10.53 4.62
CA PHE A 113 -15.05 11.35 5.68
C PHE A 113 -13.90 12.20 5.15
N LEU A 114 -12.93 11.62 4.44
CA LEU A 114 -11.80 12.37 3.88
C LEU A 114 -12.25 13.41 2.86
N HIS A 115 -13.24 13.10 2.02
CA HIS A 115 -13.84 14.05 1.09
C HIS A 115 -14.45 15.23 1.84
N SER A 116 -15.20 14.98 2.92
CA SER A 116 -15.79 16.04 3.76
C SER A 116 -14.75 16.90 4.48
N ARG A 117 -13.54 16.39 4.72
CA ARG A 117 -12.40 17.12 5.30
C ARG A 117 -11.66 17.99 4.29
N GLY A 118 -12.05 17.93 3.02
CA GLY A 118 -11.48 18.77 1.98
C GLY A 118 -10.04 18.41 1.61
N VAL A 119 -9.69 17.12 1.62
CA VAL A 119 -8.39 16.68 1.10
C VAL A 119 -8.31 16.98 -0.41
N ASP A 120 -7.11 17.26 -0.92
CA ASP A 120 -6.90 17.61 -2.34
C ASP A 120 -6.92 16.39 -3.28
N GLY A 121 -6.81 15.19 -2.71
CA GLY A 121 -6.86 13.92 -3.43
C GLY A 121 -6.65 12.74 -2.49
N MET A 122 -6.84 11.52 -3.02
CA MET A 122 -6.74 10.29 -2.23
C MET A 122 -5.89 9.22 -2.90
N ILE A 123 -5.14 8.43 -2.11
CA ILE A 123 -4.56 7.15 -2.49
C ILE A 123 -5.25 6.09 -1.66
N ILE A 124 -5.86 5.10 -2.32
CA ILE A 124 -6.79 4.17 -1.68
C ILE A 124 -6.32 2.74 -1.96
N SER A 125 -5.95 2.01 -0.91
CA SER A 125 -5.86 0.57 -0.94
C SER A 125 -7.09 0.00 -0.25
N LEU A 126 -7.91 -0.75 -1.00
CA LEU A 126 -9.20 -1.26 -0.54
C LEU A 126 -9.04 -2.48 0.37
N SER A 127 -9.99 -2.72 1.26
CA SER A 127 -10.12 -3.95 2.03
C SER A 127 -10.30 -5.17 1.11
N GLY A 128 -9.84 -6.35 1.53
CA GLY A 128 -9.87 -7.55 0.68
C GLY A 128 -11.26 -7.96 0.19
N GLY A 129 -12.29 -7.82 1.03
CA GLY A 129 -13.68 -8.13 0.70
C GLY A 129 -14.33 -7.19 -0.31
N SER A 130 -13.73 -6.04 -0.61
CA SER A 130 -14.27 -5.03 -1.55
C SER A 130 -14.35 -5.52 -3.00
N TYR A 131 -13.72 -6.64 -3.31
CA TYR A 131 -13.81 -7.28 -4.61
C TYR A 131 -15.23 -7.78 -4.94
N THR A 132 -15.93 -8.35 -3.96
CA THR A 132 -17.28 -8.91 -4.13
C THR A 132 -18.39 -8.05 -3.55
N ASN A 133 -18.07 -7.16 -2.60
CA ASN A 133 -19.03 -6.26 -1.96
C ASN A 133 -18.50 -4.82 -2.10
N ASN A 134 -18.85 -4.16 -3.20
CA ASN A 134 -18.24 -2.87 -3.57
C ASN A 134 -19.25 -1.76 -3.90
N GLU A 135 -20.55 -2.01 -3.86
CA GLU A 135 -21.56 -1.03 -4.25
C GLU A 135 -21.45 0.29 -3.46
N ALA A 136 -21.32 0.21 -2.15
CA ALA A 136 -21.18 1.40 -1.29
C ALA A 136 -19.88 2.18 -1.63
N ILE A 137 -18.79 1.47 -1.90
CA ILE A 137 -17.50 2.07 -2.26
C ILE A 137 -17.61 2.79 -3.61
N ILE A 138 -18.20 2.13 -4.62
CA ILE A 138 -18.43 2.71 -5.95
C ILE A 138 -19.28 3.98 -5.83
N ASN A 139 -20.33 3.94 -5.02
CA ASN A 139 -21.20 5.09 -4.78
C ASN A 139 -20.44 6.26 -4.14
N SER A 140 -19.55 6.00 -3.17
CA SER A 140 -18.72 7.03 -2.55
C SER A 140 -17.67 7.57 -3.54
N LEU A 141 -16.99 6.71 -4.30
CA LEU A 141 -16.00 7.13 -5.30
C LEU A 141 -16.63 7.98 -6.42
N ASN A 142 -17.85 7.64 -6.88
CA ASN A 142 -18.56 8.40 -7.92
C ASN A 142 -18.98 9.81 -7.47
N LYS A 143 -19.11 10.06 -6.16
CA LYS A 143 -19.40 11.39 -5.59
C LYS A 143 -18.17 12.28 -5.47
N LEU A 144 -16.96 11.71 -5.60
CA LEU A 144 -15.73 12.49 -5.43
C LEU A 144 -15.57 13.52 -6.54
N THR A 145 -15.32 14.76 -6.12
CA THR A 145 -14.95 15.88 -7.01
C THR A 145 -13.44 16.13 -7.06
N ILE A 146 -12.69 15.29 -6.33
CA ILE A 146 -11.23 15.34 -6.23
C ILE A 146 -10.63 14.09 -6.88
N PRO A 147 -9.38 14.17 -7.40
CA PRO A 147 -8.72 13.01 -7.98
C PRO A 147 -8.36 11.96 -6.92
N TYR A 148 -8.38 10.70 -7.35
CA TYR A 148 -7.93 9.58 -6.54
C TYR A 148 -7.21 8.52 -7.37
N VAL A 149 -6.45 7.66 -6.69
CA VAL A 149 -5.72 6.53 -7.25
C VAL A 149 -6.00 5.29 -6.41
N LEU A 150 -6.46 4.22 -7.03
CA LEU A 150 -6.53 2.90 -6.41
C LEU A 150 -5.14 2.27 -6.43
N ALA A 151 -4.68 1.74 -5.30
CA ALA A 151 -3.36 1.15 -5.18
C ALA A 151 -3.43 -0.27 -4.60
N ASP A 152 -2.63 -1.18 -5.12
CA ASP A 152 -2.58 -2.61 -4.78
C ASP A 152 -3.85 -3.37 -5.18
N ARG A 153 -5.00 -2.94 -4.70
CA ARG A 153 -6.30 -3.59 -4.91
C ARG A 153 -7.23 -2.70 -5.72
N THR A 154 -7.90 -3.30 -6.70
CA THR A 154 -8.91 -2.65 -7.54
C THR A 154 -10.21 -3.46 -7.49
N MET A 155 -11.26 -2.94 -8.11
CA MET A 155 -12.56 -3.61 -8.23
C MET A 155 -12.78 -4.06 -9.68
N ASP A 156 -13.53 -5.14 -9.86
CA ASP A 156 -13.94 -5.58 -11.20
C ASP A 156 -14.86 -4.54 -11.86
N ASN A 157 -14.69 -4.38 -13.16
CA ASN A 157 -15.53 -3.49 -13.99
C ASN A 157 -15.59 -2.04 -13.49
N PHE A 158 -14.55 -1.58 -12.76
CA PHE A 158 -14.44 -0.21 -12.30
C PHE A 158 -13.14 0.43 -12.81
N GLU A 159 -13.31 1.44 -13.67
CA GLU A 159 -12.17 2.17 -14.25
C GLU A 159 -11.77 3.34 -13.38
N ALA A 160 -10.52 3.37 -12.96
CA ALA A 160 -9.93 4.45 -12.19
C ALA A 160 -8.42 4.56 -12.49
N ASN A 161 -7.81 5.67 -12.07
CA ASN A 161 -6.37 5.69 -11.94
C ASN A 161 -5.93 4.57 -10.99
N ALA A 162 -4.99 3.74 -11.40
CA ALA A 162 -4.59 2.59 -10.59
C ALA A 162 -3.10 2.27 -10.69
N VAL A 163 -2.53 1.79 -9.58
CA VAL A 163 -1.19 1.19 -9.52
C VAL A 163 -1.35 -0.17 -8.86
N VAL A 164 -1.08 -1.24 -9.59
CA VAL A 164 -1.24 -2.63 -9.12
C VAL A 164 -0.01 -3.45 -9.45
N PHE A 165 0.17 -4.58 -8.76
CA PHE A 165 1.17 -5.58 -9.13
C PHE A 165 0.59 -6.67 -10.02
N ASN A 166 1.46 -7.28 -10.83
CA ASN A 166 1.15 -8.50 -11.58
C ASN A 166 1.18 -9.71 -10.64
N ASN A 167 0.16 -9.82 -9.78
CA ASN A 167 0.04 -10.87 -8.76
C ASN A 167 0.12 -12.28 -9.36
N LYS A 168 -0.50 -12.49 -10.53
CA LYS A 168 -0.46 -13.78 -11.25
C LYS A 168 0.96 -14.15 -11.67
N GLN A 169 1.73 -13.17 -12.15
CA GLN A 169 3.12 -13.41 -12.54
C GLN A 169 4.01 -13.63 -11.31
N GLY A 170 3.76 -12.91 -10.21
CA GLY A 170 4.50 -13.09 -8.97
C GLY A 170 4.39 -14.51 -8.43
N GLU A 171 3.16 -15.01 -8.27
CA GLU A 171 2.96 -16.36 -7.77
C GLU A 171 3.43 -17.44 -8.75
N TYR A 172 3.32 -17.17 -10.06
CA TYR A 172 3.93 -18.04 -11.07
C TYR A 172 5.45 -18.14 -10.85
N LEU A 173 6.15 -17.04 -10.56
CA LEU A 173 7.60 -17.05 -10.30
C LEU A 173 7.93 -17.79 -9.01
N ALA A 174 7.16 -17.60 -7.94
CA ALA A 174 7.32 -18.27 -6.66
C ALA A 174 7.21 -19.80 -6.82
N THR A 175 6.11 -20.24 -7.39
CA THR A 175 5.85 -21.68 -7.61
C THR A 175 6.83 -22.30 -8.62
N LYS A 176 7.15 -21.57 -9.69
CA LYS A 176 8.15 -22.01 -10.68
C LYS A 176 9.52 -22.21 -10.03
N HIS A 177 9.90 -21.34 -9.09
CA HIS A 177 11.17 -21.51 -8.39
C HIS A 177 11.22 -22.84 -7.62
N LEU A 178 10.14 -23.23 -6.94
CA LEU A 178 10.06 -24.54 -6.29
C LEU A 178 10.20 -25.69 -7.30
N ILE A 179 9.53 -25.59 -8.44
CA ILE A 179 9.61 -26.58 -9.52
C ILE A 179 11.04 -26.69 -10.07
N ASP A 180 11.71 -25.55 -10.30
CA ASP A 180 13.10 -25.49 -10.78
C ASP A 180 14.09 -26.08 -9.77
N GLN A 181 13.73 -26.17 -8.48
CA GLN A 181 14.50 -26.86 -7.43
C GLN A 181 14.14 -28.36 -7.31
N GLY A 182 13.34 -28.91 -8.22
CA GLY A 182 12.99 -30.33 -8.28
C GLY A 182 11.74 -30.73 -7.49
N HIS A 183 11.00 -29.79 -6.90
CA HIS A 183 9.76 -30.10 -6.20
C HIS A 183 8.63 -30.39 -7.17
N THR A 184 7.93 -31.52 -6.98
CA THR A 184 6.71 -31.91 -7.72
C THR A 184 5.48 -32.02 -6.85
N LYS A 185 5.64 -32.21 -5.53
CA LYS A 185 4.57 -32.23 -4.54
C LYS A 185 4.56 -30.88 -3.79
N ILE A 186 3.86 -29.92 -4.40
CA ILE A 186 3.89 -28.53 -3.95
C ILE A 186 2.53 -28.15 -3.39
N GLY A 187 2.50 -27.81 -2.09
CA GLY A 187 1.32 -27.27 -1.43
C GLY A 187 1.14 -25.79 -1.71
N TYR A 188 -0.07 -25.29 -1.46
CA TYR A 188 -0.39 -23.87 -1.57
C TYR A 188 -1.36 -23.42 -0.50
N ILE A 189 -1.07 -22.27 0.12
CA ILE A 189 -2.03 -21.59 1.02
C ILE A 189 -2.61 -20.40 0.29
N SER A 190 -3.86 -20.55 -0.15
CA SER A 190 -4.57 -19.63 -1.02
C SER A 190 -5.51 -18.71 -0.26
N THR A 191 -5.57 -17.46 -0.69
CA THR A 191 -6.52 -16.46 -0.21
C THR A 191 -7.57 -16.08 -1.25
N LYS A 192 -7.74 -16.91 -2.31
CA LYS A 192 -8.61 -16.63 -3.47
C LYS A 192 -10.06 -16.35 -3.14
N LYS A 193 -10.54 -16.86 -2.01
CA LYS A 193 -11.93 -16.66 -1.57
C LYS A 193 -12.15 -15.31 -0.89
N HIS A 194 -11.08 -14.58 -0.57
CA HIS A 194 -11.14 -13.38 0.26
C HIS A 194 -10.67 -12.10 -0.44
N SER A 195 -9.99 -12.22 -1.60
CA SER A 195 -9.52 -11.04 -2.31
C SER A 195 -9.21 -11.31 -3.77
N MET A 196 -9.26 -10.26 -4.59
CA MET A 196 -8.85 -10.32 -6.00
C MET A 196 -7.34 -10.63 -6.12
N THR A 197 -6.50 -10.04 -5.29
CA THR A 197 -5.06 -10.33 -5.26
C THR A 197 -4.82 -11.81 -4.98
N GLY A 198 -5.51 -12.39 -3.99
CA GLY A 198 -5.46 -13.82 -3.68
C GLY A 198 -5.95 -14.70 -4.83
N HIS A 199 -7.00 -14.27 -5.54
CA HIS A 199 -7.48 -14.99 -6.72
C HIS A 199 -6.40 -15.01 -7.83
N PHE A 200 -5.79 -13.88 -8.15
CA PHE A 200 -4.73 -13.84 -9.17
C PHE A 200 -3.45 -14.61 -8.76
N ARG A 201 -3.06 -14.57 -7.48
CA ARG A 201 -1.95 -15.39 -6.97
C ARG A 201 -2.27 -16.87 -7.16
N HIS A 202 -3.48 -17.31 -6.80
CA HIS A 202 -3.90 -18.70 -7.01
C HIS A 202 -3.80 -19.13 -8.49
N LEU A 203 -4.26 -18.29 -9.42
CA LEU A 203 -4.09 -18.55 -10.86
C LEU A 203 -2.62 -18.61 -11.30
N GLY A 204 -1.72 -17.93 -10.59
CA GLY A 204 -0.27 -18.01 -10.82
C GLY A 204 0.30 -19.36 -10.44
N TYR A 205 -0.07 -19.86 -9.24
CA TYR A 205 0.27 -21.20 -8.77
C TYR A 205 -0.19 -22.28 -9.75
N GLU A 206 -1.49 -22.29 -10.09
CA GLU A 206 -2.03 -23.26 -11.05
C GLU A 206 -1.31 -23.21 -12.41
N LYS A 207 -1.03 -21.99 -12.92
CA LYS A 207 -0.31 -21.80 -14.19
C LYS A 207 1.09 -22.43 -14.15
N ALA A 208 1.81 -22.33 -13.02
CA ALA A 208 3.15 -22.89 -12.88
C ALA A 208 3.11 -24.41 -12.92
N LEU A 209 2.23 -25.04 -12.14
CA LEU A 209 2.06 -26.50 -12.12
C LEU A 209 1.67 -27.05 -13.49
N ARG A 210 0.63 -26.47 -14.11
CA ARG A 210 0.15 -26.91 -15.45
C ARG A 210 1.25 -26.81 -16.52
N LYS A 211 2.08 -25.75 -16.50
CA LYS A 211 3.20 -25.62 -17.44
C LYS A 211 4.29 -26.66 -17.25
N ALA A 212 4.45 -27.15 -16.02
CA ALA A 212 5.41 -28.21 -15.69
C ALA A 212 4.83 -29.60 -15.85
N GLY A 213 3.57 -29.75 -16.25
CA GLY A 213 2.90 -31.07 -16.35
C GLY A 213 2.60 -31.69 -14.98
N ILE A 214 2.58 -30.88 -13.90
CA ILE A 214 2.28 -31.35 -12.54
C ILE A 214 0.76 -31.23 -12.32
N GLU A 215 0.14 -32.31 -11.86
CA GLU A 215 -1.28 -32.36 -11.55
C GLU A 215 -1.56 -31.52 -10.27
N ILE A 216 -2.66 -30.76 -10.29
CA ILE A 216 -3.11 -29.99 -9.15
C ILE A 216 -3.84 -30.94 -8.20
N ASN A 217 -3.32 -31.09 -6.99
CA ASN A 217 -3.95 -31.88 -5.94
C ASN A 217 -4.63 -30.93 -4.93
N GLU A 218 -5.96 -30.99 -4.83
CA GLU A 218 -6.73 -30.13 -3.90
C GLU A 218 -6.41 -30.43 -2.42
N ASP A 219 -5.95 -31.61 -2.06
CA ASP A 219 -5.53 -31.97 -0.70
C ASP A 219 -4.25 -31.22 -0.27
N TYR A 220 -3.50 -30.66 -1.22
CA TYR A 220 -2.33 -29.81 -0.99
C TYR A 220 -2.69 -28.33 -0.87
N ILE A 221 -3.98 -27.96 -1.04
CA ILE A 221 -4.41 -26.56 -1.01
C ILE A 221 -5.21 -26.27 0.26
N SER A 222 -4.70 -25.33 1.04
CA SER A 222 -5.43 -24.76 2.18
C SER A 222 -5.96 -23.36 1.81
N TYR A 223 -7.05 -22.94 2.44
CA TYR A 223 -7.69 -21.66 2.18
C TYR A 223 -7.80 -20.82 3.45
N GLY A 224 -7.48 -19.54 3.37
CA GLY A 224 -7.59 -18.63 4.49
C GLY A 224 -7.39 -17.15 4.12
N LYS A 225 -7.05 -16.34 5.10
CA LYS A 225 -6.78 -14.91 4.96
C LYS A 225 -5.29 -14.63 4.79
N PHE A 226 -4.91 -13.37 4.56
CA PHE A 226 -3.51 -12.92 4.49
C PHE A 226 -2.89 -12.69 5.88
N ASP A 227 -3.03 -13.65 6.79
CA ASP A 227 -2.57 -13.51 8.17
C ASP A 227 -1.73 -14.70 8.64
N TYR A 228 -1.02 -14.47 9.73
CA TYR A 228 -0.18 -15.47 10.39
C TYR A 228 -0.97 -16.70 10.84
N GLU A 229 -2.17 -16.51 11.38
CA GLU A 229 -3.01 -17.60 11.92
C GLU A 229 -3.41 -18.59 10.83
N THR A 230 -3.72 -18.10 9.64
CA THR A 230 -3.99 -18.95 8.47
C THR A 230 -2.84 -19.92 8.19
N GLY A 231 -1.59 -19.44 8.19
CA GLY A 231 -0.41 -20.30 7.99
C GLY A 231 -0.22 -21.30 9.14
N TYR A 232 -0.37 -20.82 10.37
CA TYR A 232 -0.22 -21.66 11.55
C TYR A 232 -1.22 -22.82 11.58
N GLN A 233 -2.48 -22.57 11.26
CA GLN A 233 -3.54 -23.60 11.23
C GLN A 233 -3.38 -24.53 10.02
N ALA A 234 -3.08 -24.00 8.84
CA ALA A 234 -2.88 -24.79 7.64
C ALA A 234 -1.73 -25.80 7.79
N GLY A 235 -0.69 -25.46 8.53
CA GLY A 235 0.45 -26.34 8.78
C GLY A 235 0.07 -27.67 9.41
N GLU A 236 -0.96 -27.72 10.23
CA GLU A 236 -1.37 -28.97 10.87
C GLU A 236 -1.84 -30.04 9.90
N SER A 237 -2.55 -29.65 8.84
CA SER A 237 -3.03 -30.59 7.80
C SER A 237 -1.98 -30.80 6.71
N LEU A 238 -1.34 -29.73 6.21
CA LEU A 238 -0.39 -29.82 5.10
C LEU A 238 0.84 -30.65 5.45
N PHE A 239 1.38 -30.54 6.65
CA PHE A 239 2.54 -31.34 7.08
C PHE A 239 2.23 -32.82 7.31
N LYS A 240 0.97 -33.24 7.30
CA LYS A 240 0.56 -34.65 7.30
C LYS A 240 0.44 -35.26 5.91
N THR A 241 0.51 -34.43 4.87
CA THR A 241 0.56 -34.88 3.47
C THR A 241 2.00 -35.19 3.07
N ASP A 242 2.20 -35.57 1.82
CA ASP A 242 3.53 -35.84 1.27
C ASP A 242 4.11 -34.64 0.47
N VAL A 243 3.63 -33.41 0.75
CA VAL A 243 4.19 -32.19 0.15
C VAL A 243 5.66 -32.02 0.55
N THR A 244 6.48 -31.60 -0.39
CA THR A 244 7.91 -31.32 -0.15
C THR A 244 8.23 -29.82 -0.16
N ALA A 245 7.29 -29.00 -0.63
CA ALA A 245 7.38 -27.56 -0.62
C ALA A 245 5.98 -26.93 -0.53
N ILE A 246 5.90 -25.72 -0.01
CA ILE A 246 4.64 -24.95 0.06
C ILE A 246 4.91 -23.53 -0.44
N ALA A 247 4.10 -23.09 -1.41
CA ALA A 247 4.00 -21.69 -1.77
C ALA A 247 2.92 -21.01 -0.94
N CYS A 248 3.22 -19.83 -0.40
CA CYS A 248 2.36 -19.09 0.52
C CYS A 248 1.90 -17.79 -0.16
N ALA A 249 0.60 -17.52 -0.10
CA ALA A 249 0.06 -16.32 -0.72
C ALA A 249 0.63 -15.00 -0.14
N ASN A 250 1.25 -15.03 1.05
CA ASN A 250 2.12 -13.94 1.54
C ASN A 250 3.11 -14.44 2.62
N ASP A 251 4.00 -13.55 3.06
CA ASP A 251 5.03 -13.85 4.07
C ASP A 251 4.46 -14.10 5.46
N LEU A 252 3.37 -13.43 5.85
CA LEU A 252 2.72 -13.66 7.15
C LEU A 252 2.21 -15.09 7.27
N ILE A 253 1.62 -15.62 6.21
CA ILE A 253 1.22 -17.03 6.11
C ILE A 253 2.45 -17.94 6.27
N ALA A 254 3.55 -17.62 5.55
CA ALA A 254 4.78 -18.41 5.66
C ALA A 254 5.37 -18.41 7.08
N PHE A 255 5.31 -17.29 7.80
CA PHE A 255 5.76 -17.22 9.19
C PHE A 255 4.90 -18.08 10.12
N GLY A 256 3.60 -18.12 9.90
CA GLY A 256 2.70 -19.02 10.62
C GLY A 256 3.07 -20.50 10.40
N LEU A 257 3.35 -20.87 9.13
CA LEU A 257 3.84 -22.21 8.79
C LEU A 257 5.18 -22.53 9.45
N ILE A 258 6.15 -21.61 9.41
CA ILE A 258 7.47 -21.81 10.06
C ILE A 258 7.31 -22.07 11.54
N ARG A 259 6.41 -21.34 12.20
CA ARG A 259 6.12 -21.56 13.62
C ARG A 259 5.52 -22.95 13.87
N ARG A 260 4.51 -23.34 13.09
CA ARG A 260 3.90 -24.67 13.21
C ARG A 260 4.90 -25.79 12.90
N ALA A 261 5.71 -25.65 11.85
CA ALA A 261 6.76 -26.61 11.48
C ALA A 261 7.71 -26.84 12.68
N ARG A 262 8.19 -25.74 13.30
CA ARG A 262 9.07 -25.81 14.47
C ARG A 262 8.44 -26.58 15.64
N GLU A 263 7.15 -26.36 15.92
CA GLU A 263 6.44 -27.06 16.99
C GLU A 263 6.24 -28.55 16.70
N MET A 264 6.19 -28.93 15.42
CA MET A 264 6.09 -30.32 14.97
C MET A 264 7.46 -30.97 14.72
N GLY A 265 8.58 -30.29 15.01
CA GLY A 265 9.92 -30.82 14.78
C GLY A 265 10.32 -30.88 13.30
N ILE A 266 9.64 -30.13 12.42
CA ILE A 266 9.89 -30.07 10.98
C ILE A 266 10.82 -28.88 10.70
N SER A 267 11.89 -29.13 9.96
CA SER A 267 12.92 -28.13 9.61
C SER A 267 12.68 -27.51 8.25
N VAL A 268 12.86 -26.17 8.16
CA VAL A 268 12.84 -25.42 6.91
C VAL A 268 14.27 -24.97 6.60
N PRO A 269 14.83 -25.28 5.44
CA PRO A 269 14.25 -26.00 4.29
C PRO A 269 14.46 -27.52 4.29
N GLU A 270 15.10 -28.11 5.33
CA GLU A 270 15.62 -29.49 5.29
C GLU A 270 14.50 -30.51 5.07
N ASP A 271 13.37 -30.37 5.75
CA ASP A 271 12.22 -31.28 5.57
C ASP A 271 11.21 -30.70 4.57
N ILE A 272 10.97 -29.40 4.61
CA ILE A 272 10.01 -28.71 3.74
C ILE A 272 10.54 -27.35 3.26
N SER A 273 10.42 -27.10 1.95
CA SER A 273 10.76 -25.81 1.36
C SER A 273 9.58 -24.84 1.39
N LEU A 274 9.85 -23.55 1.62
CA LEU A 274 8.82 -22.52 1.66
C LEU A 274 9.19 -21.32 0.76
N VAL A 275 8.18 -20.80 0.06
CA VAL A 275 8.27 -19.50 -0.65
C VAL A 275 7.12 -18.61 -0.21
N GLY A 276 7.43 -17.35 0.10
CA GLY A 276 6.48 -16.32 0.48
C GLY A 276 6.20 -15.30 -0.63
N PHE A 277 5.49 -14.28 -0.25
CA PHE A 277 5.13 -13.14 -1.10
C PHE A 277 5.07 -11.87 -0.24
N ASP A 278 5.50 -10.72 -0.72
CA ASP A 278 5.60 -9.37 -0.17
C ASP A 278 7.04 -8.94 0.16
N ASN A 279 7.97 -9.88 0.40
CA ASN A 279 9.37 -9.63 0.78
C ASN A 279 9.46 -8.69 2.00
N LEU A 280 8.82 -9.06 3.10
CA LEU A 280 8.83 -8.28 4.33
C LEU A 280 10.24 -8.20 4.92
N TYR A 281 10.56 -7.06 5.56
CA TYR A 281 11.90 -6.80 6.14
C TYR A 281 12.37 -7.90 7.11
N ILE A 282 11.44 -8.53 7.82
CA ILE A 282 11.76 -9.62 8.75
C ILE A 282 12.52 -10.77 8.06
N ASN A 283 12.34 -10.96 6.76
CA ASN A 283 13.08 -11.98 5.99
C ASN A 283 14.58 -11.75 5.99
N ASP A 284 15.04 -10.51 6.12
CA ASP A 284 16.46 -10.15 6.12
C ASP A 284 17.11 -10.35 7.48
N ILE A 285 16.33 -10.47 8.56
CA ILE A 285 16.83 -10.68 9.92
C ILE A 285 16.67 -12.11 10.42
N MET A 286 15.92 -12.96 9.70
CA MET A 286 15.80 -14.38 10.02
C MET A 286 17.13 -15.09 9.70
N GLU A 287 17.52 -16.05 10.54
CA GLU A 287 18.73 -16.88 10.34
C GLU A 287 18.74 -17.57 8.98
N LYS A 288 17.63 -18.19 8.62
CA LYS A 288 17.34 -18.72 7.27
C LYS A 288 16.24 -17.87 6.66
N GLY A 289 16.63 -16.80 5.96
CA GLY A 289 15.66 -15.89 5.36
C GLY A 289 14.70 -16.56 4.39
N LEU A 290 13.45 -16.11 4.36
CA LEU A 290 12.41 -16.63 3.47
C LEU A 290 12.62 -16.13 2.03
N THR A 291 12.71 -17.06 1.07
CA THR A 291 12.58 -16.76 -0.35
C THR A 291 11.19 -16.20 -0.61
N SER A 292 11.08 -15.03 -1.20
CA SER A 292 9.82 -14.31 -1.30
C SER A 292 9.73 -13.45 -2.56
N ILE A 293 8.52 -13.20 -3.02
CA ILE A 293 8.23 -12.26 -4.11
C ILE A 293 8.26 -10.83 -3.56
N ASP A 294 9.10 -10.00 -4.15
CA ASP A 294 9.19 -8.57 -3.83
C ASP A 294 8.23 -7.76 -4.68
N GLN A 295 7.32 -7.08 -4.02
CA GLN A 295 6.37 -6.14 -4.62
C GLN A 295 6.85 -4.69 -4.58
N ASN A 296 8.02 -4.40 -4.11
CA ASN A 296 8.62 -3.06 -4.03
C ASN A 296 7.63 -1.92 -3.73
N THR A 297 7.18 -1.85 -2.49
CA THR A 297 6.20 -0.86 -2.00
C THR A 297 6.65 0.59 -2.21
N ASN A 298 7.96 0.85 -2.29
CA ASN A 298 8.48 2.18 -2.57
C ASN A 298 8.16 2.62 -4.00
N VAL A 299 8.36 1.75 -4.99
CA VAL A 299 8.00 2.03 -6.38
C VAL A 299 6.49 2.22 -6.52
N MET A 300 5.69 1.42 -5.81
CA MET A 300 4.23 1.55 -5.81
C MET A 300 3.79 2.91 -5.25
N GLY A 301 4.34 3.34 -4.11
CA GLY A 301 4.03 4.64 -3.51
C GLY A 301 4.44 5.79 -4.42
N GLN A 302 5.64 5.75 -4.97
CA GLN A 302 6.13 6.74 -5.93
C GLN A 302 5.19 6.86 -7.15
N ALA A 303 4.81 5.75 -7.76
CA ALA A 303 3.93 5.74 -8.93
C ALA A 303 2.53 6.27 -8.59
N SER A 304 1.97 5.87 -7.43
CA SER A 304 0.66 6.33 -6.97
C SER A 304 0.64 7.84 -6.72
N VAL A 305 1.64 8.37 -6.02
CA VAL A 305 1.76 9.81 -5.78
C VAL A 305 1.96 10.57 -7.09
N LYS A 306 2.79 10.07 -8.00
CA LYS A 306 3.01 10.71 -9.31
C LYS A 306 1.70 10.83 -10.10
N ILE A 307 0.92 9.75 -10.18
CA ILE A 307 -0.37 9.77 -10.89
C ILE A 307 -1.33 10.76 -10.22
N LEU A 308 -1.39 10.74 -8.88
CA LEU A 308 -2.25 11.65 -8.13
C LEU A 308 -1.87 13.12 -8.33
N MET A 309 -0.57 13.45 -8.26
CA MET A 309 -0.09 14.82 -8.49
C MET A 309 -0.34 15.29 -9.92
N ASP A 310 -0.18 14.40 -10.90
CA ASP A 310 -0.52 14.70 -12.31
C ASP A 310 -2.01 15.07 -12.42
N ALA A 311 -2.90 14.30 -11.80
CA ALA A 311 -4.35 14.55 -11.81
C ALA A 311 -4.73 15.84 -11.05
N ILE A 312 -4.15 16.09 -9.86
CA ILE A 312 -4.32 17.33 -9.10
C ILE A 312 -3.90 18.57 -9.91
N ASN A 313 -2.90 18.44 -10.80
CA ASN A 313 -2.42 19.51 -11.66
C ASN A 313 -3.16 19.58 -13.01
N GLY A 314 -4.31 18.92 -13.14
CA GLY A 314 -5.21 19.01 -14.29
C GLY A 314 -4.83 18.14 -15.49
N LYS A 315 -3.90 17.19 -15.34
CA LYS A 315 -3.66 16.21 -16.40
C LYS A 315 -4.83 15.23 -16.48
N THR A 316 -5.42 15.13 -17.63
CA THR A 316 -6.58 14.29 -17.91
C THR A 316 -6.19 12.90 -18.42
N GLY A 317 -7.15 11.96 -18.36
CA GLY A 317 -7.01 10.57 -18.81
C GLY A 317 -6.65 9.61 -17.69
N LEU A 318 -7.30 8.46 -17.71
CA LEU A 318 -7.06 7.39 -16.74
C LEU A 318 -5.71 6.71 -17.00
N LYS A 319 -4.98 6.43 -15.94
CA LYS A 319 -3.68 5.75 -15.98
C LYS A 319 -3.74 4.51 -15.12
N LYS A 320 -3.45 3.37 -15.73
CA LYS A 320 -3.24 2.10 -15.00
C LYS A 320 -1.79 1.66 -15.17
N VAL A 321 -1.08 1.59 -14.06
CA VAL A 321 0.31 1.09 -14.01
C VAL A 321 0.30 -0.29 -13.39
N VAL A 322 0.84 -1.27 -14.11
CA VAL A 322 1.06 -2.63 -13.61
C VAL A 322 2.55 -2.79 -13.34
N LEU A 323 2.91 -3.05 -12.09
CA LEU A 323 4.28 -3.25 -11.66
C LEU A 323 4.60 -4.75 -11.71
N GLU A 324 5.79 -5.10 -12.22
CA GLU A 324 6.24 -6.48 -12.26
C GLU A 324 6.97 -6.83 -10.96
N PRO A 325 6.58 -7.92 -10.29
CA PRO A 325 7.25 -8.41 -9.10
C PRO A 325 8.57 -9.12 -9.46
N THR A 326 9.47 -9.20 -8.48
CA THR A 326 10.73 -9.94 -8.59
C THR A 326 10.86 -10.97 -7.50
N LEU A 327 11.54 -12.10 -7.76
CA LEU A 327 11.82 -13.10 -6.75
C LEU A 327 13.13 -12.75 -6.01
N LYS A 328 13.07 -12.72 -4.69
CA LYS A 328 14.23 -12.62 -3.79
C LYS A 328 14.52 -13.98 -3.22
N ILE A 329 15.57 -14.61 -3.74
CA ILE A 329 16.00 -15.95 -3.32
C ILE A 329 16.80 -15.83 -2.03
N ARG A 330 16.44 -16.65 -1.04
CA ARG A 330 17.13 -16.84 0.24
C ARG A 330 17.27 -18.33 0.55
N GLN A 331 17.27 -18.71 1.84
CA GLN A 331 17.64 -20.06 2.27
C GLN A 331 16.46 -20.98 2.60
N SER A 332 15.22 -20.53 2.41
CA SER A 332 14.01 -21.31 2.77
C SER A 332 13.63 -22.39 1.74
N VAL A 333 14.40 -22.52 0.68
CA VAL A 333 14.17 -23.53 -0.38
C VAL A 333 15.43 -24.34 -0.57
N ARG A 334 15.29 -25.66 -0.46
CA ARG A 334 16.36 -26.62 -0.82
C ARG A 334 16.14 -27.17 -2.21
N ARG A 335 17.21 -27.64 -2.83
CA ARG A 335 17.13 -28.45 -4.04
C ARG A 335 16.85 -29.89 -3.66
N ILE A 336 15.88 -30.53 -4.34
CA ILE A 336 15.71 -31.97 -4.29
C ILE A 336 16.70 -32.56 -5.27
N ASN A 337 17.65 -33.35 -4.76
CA ASN A 337 18.51 -34.16 -5.62
C ASN A 337 17.69 -35.35 -6.11
N GLU A 338 17.77 -35.62 -7.41
CA GLU A 338 17.23 -36.86 -8.04
C GLU A 338 17.86 -38.10 -7.45
#